data_3c30e268e4a5da625a4391a518029113
#
_entry.id   3c30e268e4a5da625a4391a518029113
#
_cell.length_a   1.000
_cell.length_b   1.000
_cell.length_c   1.000
_cell.angle_alpha   90.00
_cell.angle_beta   90.00
_cell.angle_gamma   90.00
#
_symmetry.space_group_name_H-M   'P 1'
#
loop_
_entity.id
_entity.type
_entity.pdbx_description
1 polymer ?
#
loop_
_entity_poly.entity_id
_entity_poly.type
_entity_poly.pdbx_seq_one_letter_code
_entity_poly.pdbx_strand_id
1 'polypeptide(L)'
;MKRIHVVTGALGICGLLSPILLSGCAATLDEAQQPWTLSSSLPLPDGARMENPGSEPATNVLTSGLRGSLRPDDRTPEERVPHIIERGHIVVGVDQSQNLLSFRDPATGKMKGFEVDMAREIAQDIFGDPNKVDFRFVNSGDAVYALESDQVDI
;
A
#
# COMPACT_ATOMS: atom_id res chain seq x y z
N MET A 1 -11.28 -30.39 66.34
CA MET A 1 -12.32 -31.30 66.85
C MET A 1 -13.38 -31.52 65.79
N LYS A 2 -13.76 -32.82 65.61
CA LYS A 2 -14.87 -33.40 64.81
C LYS A 2 -14.72 -33.33 63.28
N ARG A 3 -14.40 -34.41 62.72
CA ARG A 3 -14.91 -35.80 62.41
C ARG A 3 -15.51 -35.83 61.01
N ILE A 4 -14.83 -36.46 60.17
CA ILE A 4 -14.97 -37.55 59.20
C ILE A 4 -16.38 -38.13 59.12
N HIS A 5 -16.94 -38.18 57.91
CA HIS A 5 -17.76 -39.30 57.48
C HIS A 5 -17.47 -39.63 56.01
N VAL A 6 -16.87 -40.80 55.86
CA VAL A 6 -16.82 -41.62 54.63
C VAL A 6 -18.17 -42.27 54.43
N VAL A 7 -18.68 -42.24 53.19
CA VAL A 7 -19.66 -43.22 52.76
C VAL A 7 -19.25 -43.75 51.39
N THR A 8 -18.93 -44.99 51.44
CA THR A 8 -18.67 -45.91 50.34
C THR A 8 -20.01 -46.36 49.73
N GLY A 9 -20.15 -46.36 48.44
CA GLY A 9 -21.27 -46.94 47.75
C GLY A 9 -20.86 -47.29 46.32
N ALA A 10 -20.74 -48.59 46.12
CA ALA A 10 -20.29 -49.22 44.87
C ALA A 10 -21.45 -49.54 43.93
N LEU A 11 -21.11 -50.00 42.74
CA LEU A 11 -21.88 -50.67 41.66
C LEU A 11 -22.73 -49.72 40.81
N GLY A 12 -22.52 -49.64 39.49
CA GLY A 12 -22.25 -50.59 38.44
C GLY A 12 -23.12 -50.18 37.27
N ILE A 13 -22.66 -50.47 36.09
CA ILE A 13 -23.41 -50.73 34.87
C ILE A 13 -22.83 -50.00 33.65
N CYS A 14 -22.25 -50.84 32.85
CA CYS A 14 -22.02 -50.80 31.42
C CYS A 14 -22.87 -49.77 30.65
N GLY A 15 -22.23 -48.85 29.94
CA GLY A 15 -22.85 -48.03 28.93
C GLY A 15 -21.86 -47.75 27.81
N LEU A 16 -22.08 -48.42 26.73
CA LEU A 16 -21.42 -48.39 25.41
C LEU A 16 -20.76 -47.08 25.07
N LEU A 17 -19.43 -47.09 25.05
CA LEU A 17 -18.60 -46.03 24.44
C LEU A 17 -18.71 -46.17 22.92
N SER A 18 -19.51 -45.34 22.29
CA SER A 18 -19.39 -44.99 20.88
C SER A 18 -18.23 -44.07 20.71
N PRO A 19 -17.17 -44.45 19.96
CA PRO A 19 -16.18 -43.44 19.56
C PRO A 19 -16.79 -42.58 18.47
N ILE A 20 -17.13 -41.36 18.84
CA ILE A 20 -17.37 -40.27 17.86
C ILE A 20 -16.02 -40.01 17.22
N LEU A 21 -15.81 -40.54 16.02
CA LEU A 21 -14.75 -40.16 15.14
C LEU A 21 -14.97 -38.67 14.77
N LEU A 22 -14.35 -37.78 15.50
CA LEU A 22 -14.07 -36.43 14.99
C LEU A 22 -13.09 -36.60 13.83
N SER A 23 -13.61 -36.73 12.62
CA SER A 23 -12.86 -36.42 11.43
C SER A 23 -12.62 -34.92 11.41
N GLY A 24 -11.58 -34.51 12.12
CA GLY A 24 -10.99 -33.18 11.91
C GLY A 24 -10.44 -33.19 10.49
N CYS A 25 -11.01 -32.35 9.62
CA CYS A 25 -10.33 -31.94 8.40
C CYS A 25 -9.02 -31.29 8.82
N ALA A 26 -7.94 -32.08 8.83
CA ALA A 26 -6.60 -31.54 8.77
C ALA A 26 -6.48 -30.90 7.38
N ALA A 27 -6.85 -29.63 7.28
CA ALA A 27 -6.39 -28.81 6.18
C ALA A 27 -4.87 -28.79 6.28
N THR A 28 -4.22 -29.52 5.41
CA THR A 28 -2.78 -29.47 5.26
C THR A 28 -2.42 -28.05 4.86
N LEU A 29 -1.66 -27.36 5.72
CA LEU A 29 -1.13 -26.00 5.47
C LEU A 29 -0.06 -25.99 4.35
N ASP A 30 -0.14 -26.92 3.43
CA ASP A 30 0.84 -27.06 2.35
C ASP A 30 0.42 -26.35 1.05
N GLU A 31 -0.71 -25.62 1.08
CA GLU A 31 -1.21 -24.90 -0.09
C GLU A 31 -0.76 -23.41 -0.13
N ALA A 32 0.01 -22.97 0.87
CA ALA A 32 0.46 -21.58 0.95
C ALA A 32 1.79 -21.31 0.23
N GLN A 33 2.37 -22.28 -0.46
CA GLN A 33 3.66 -22.14 -1.14
C GLN A 33 3.64 -22.59 -2.61
N GLN A 34 2.50 -22.55 -3.26
CA GLN A 34 2.54 -22.62 -4.72
C GLN A 34 3.07 -21.29 -5.23
N PRO A 35 4.25 -21.29 -5.87
CA PRO A 35 4.67 -20.11 -6.61
C PRO A 35 3.56 -19.79 -7.60
N TRP A 36 3.16 -18.53 -7.68
CA TRP A 36 2.19 -18.04 -8.65
C TRP A 36 2.65 -18.43 -10.06
N THR A 37 2.32 -19.65 -10.47
CA THR A 37 2.45 -20.00 -11.87
C THR A 37 1.34 -19.24 -12.58
N LEU A 38 1.70 -18.14 -13.22
CA LEU A 38 0.84 -17.52 -14.21
C LEU A 38 0.37 -18.62 -15.14
N SER A 39 -0.92 -18.93 -15.09
CA SER A 39 -1.50 -19.93 -15.97
C SER A 39 -1.19 -19.50 -17.40
N SER A 40 -0.37 -20.27 -18.08
CA SER A 40 -0.04 -20.06 -19.50
C SER A 40 -1.24 -20.16 -20.44
N SER A 41 -2.44 -20.27 -19.88
CA SER A 41 -3.70 -20.40 -20.59
C SER A 41 -4.48 -19.09 -20.80
N LEU A 42 -4.04 -17.98 -20.21
CA LEU A 42 -4.67 -16.69 -20.49
C LEU A 42 -4.22 -16.20 -21.86
N PRO A 43 -5.17 -15.89 -22.77
CA PRO A 43 -4.80 -15.31 -24.05
C PRO A 43 -4.10 -13.98 -23.85
N LEU A 44 -2.93 -13.87 -24.44
CA LEU A 44 -2.20 -12.60 -24.45
C LEU A 44 -2.88 -11.64 -25.42
N PRO A 45 -2.85 -10.33 -25.15
CA PRO A 45 -3.24 -9.32 -26.11
C PRO A 45 -2.47 -9.46 -27.43
N ASP A 46 -3.07 -9.02 -28.54
CA ASP A 46 -2.42 -9.05 -29.84
C ASP A 46 -1.08 -8.33 -29.82
N GLY A 47 -0.03 -9.04 -30.25
CA GLY A 47 1.33 -8.52 -30.26
C GLY A 47 2.12 -8.70 -28.96
N ALA A 48 1.47 -9.17 -27.87
CA ALA A 48 2.18 -9.50 -26.65
C ALA A 48 2.86 -10.88 -26.72
N ARG A 49 4.02 -11.00 -26.12
CA ARG A 49 4.78 -12.26 -26.04
C ARG A 49 5.20 -12.50 -24.59
N MET A 50 5.11 -13.76 -24.18
CA MET A 50 5.73 -14.17 -22.91
C MET A 50 7.26 -14.26 -23.13
N GLU A 51 8.01 -13.51 -22.34
CA GLU A 51 9.46 -13.68 -22.31
C GLU A 51 9.84 -14.81 -21.35
N ASN A 52 10.90 -15.54 -21.70
CA ASN A 52 11.44 -16.55 -20.81
C ASN A 52 12.07 -15.89 -19.57
N PRO A 53 11.88 -16.45 -18.37
CA PRO A 53 12.58 -16.02 -17.19
C PRO A 53 14.10 -15.98 -17.45
N GLY A 54 14.73 -14.83 -17.24
CA GLY A 54 16.16 -14.63 -17.48
C GLY A 54 16.53 -14.17 -18.90
N SER A 55 15.57 -13.92 -19.80
CA SER A 55 15.86 -13.18 -21.01
C SER A 55 16.22 -11.73 -20.64
N GLU A 56 17.37 -11.28 -21.11
CA GLU A 56 17.76 -9.88 -20.97
C GLU A 56 16.72 -9.00 -21.67
N PRO A 57 16.25 -7.91 -21.04
CA PRO A 57 15.38 -6.96 -21.71
C PRO A 57 16.10 -6.45 -22.95
N ALA A 58 15.37 -6.31 -24.05
CA ALA A 58 15.93 -5.80 -25.30
C ALA A 58 16.69 -4.50 -25.03
N THR A 59 17.99 -4.52 -25.19
CA THR A 59 18.91 -3.39 -24.96
C THR A 59 18.71 -2.22 -25.93
N ASN A 60 17.69 -2.28 -26.79
CA ASN A 60 17.32 -1.21 -27.70
C ASN A 60 16.32 -0.21 -27.09
N VAL A 61 16.52 0.14 -25.83
CA VAL A 61 15.92 1.38 -25.34
C VAL A 61 16.65 2.51 -26.07
N LEU A 62 15.95 3.20 -26.96
CA LEU A 62 16.45 4.41 -27.61
C LEU A 62 16.79 5.42 -26.51
N THR A 63 18.03 5.38 -26.05
CA THR A 63 18.56 6.37 -25.09
C THR A 63 19.05 7.64 -25.79
N SER A 64 19.11 7.60 -27.14
CA SER A 64 19.45 8.76 -27.96
C SER A 64 18.22 9.67 -28.13
N GLY A 65 18.35 10.93 -27.80
CA GLY A 65 17.29 11.93 -27.94
C GLY A 65 16.35 12.06 -26.73
N LEU A 66 16.56 11.30 -25.66
CA LEU A 66 15.92 11.58 -24.39
C LEU A 66 16.45 12.92 -23.86
N ARG A 67 15.53 13.85 -23.63
CA ARG A 67 15.87 15.06 -22.87
C ARG A 67 16.42 14.59 -21.54
N GLY A 68 17.57 15.12 -21.12
CA GLY A 68 18.13 14.82 -19.81
C GLY A 68 17.08 15.07 -18.72
N SER A 69 17.19 14.33 -17.64
CA SER A 69 16.37 14.61 -16.44
C SER A 69 16.52 16.08 -16.07
N LEU A 70 15.41 16.71 -15.72
CA LEU A 70 15.44 18.04 -15.11
C LEU A 70 16.21 17.91 -13.79
N ARG A 71 17.46 18.32 -13.80
CA ARG A 71 18.27 18.34 -12.59
C ARG A 71 18.03 19.63 -11.83
N PRO A 72 18.04 19.60 -10.49
CA PRO A 72 18.09 20.82 -9.72
C PRO A 72 19.29 21.65 -10.19
N ASP A 73 19.09 22.94 -10.37
CA ASP A 73 20.16 23.90 -10.49
C ASP A 73 20.53 24.44 -9.09
N ASP A 74 21.46 25.39 -9.01
CA ASP A 74 21.95 25.93 -7.75
C ASP A 74 21.00 27.00 -7.14
N ARG A 75 19.81 27.22 -7.72
CA ARG A 75 18.83 28.19 -7.20
C ARG A 75 18.21 27.69 -5.89
N THR A 76 17.99 28.59 -4.97
CA THR A 76 17.33 28.29 -3.71
C THR A 76 15.81 28.06 -3.88
N PRO A 77 15.12 27.44 -2.90
CA PRO A 77 13.65 27.33 -2.93
C PRO A 77 12.94 28.68 -3.10
N GLU A 78 13.45 29.75 -2.47
CA GLU A 78 12.93 31.11 -2.58
C GLU A 78 12.98 31.65 -4.01
N GLU A 79 14.02 31.26 -4.76
CA GLU A 79 14.17 31.66 -6.16
C GLU A 79 13.34 30.80 -7.13
N ARG A 80 13.06 29.55 -6.74
CA ARG A 80 12.32 28.60 -7.59
C ARG A 80 10.82 28.69 -7.44
N VAL A 81 10.35 28.77 -6.20
CA VAL A 81 8.94 28.71 -5.83
C VAL A 81 8.55 29.82 -4.83
N PRO A 82 8.81 31.09 -5.17
CA PRO A 82 8.66 32.21 -4.24
C PRO A 82 7.25 32.29 -3.65
N HIS A 83 6.20 32.03 -4.42
CA HIS A 83 4.82 32.09 -3.96
C HIS A 83 4.49 30.97 -2.95
N ILE A 84 5.10 29.80 -3.08
CA ILE A 84 4.94 28.68 -2.14
C ILE A 84 5.65 29.00 -0.83
N ILE A 85 6.85 29.57 -0.92
CA ILE A 85 7.64 30.03 0.24
C ILE A 85 6.89 31.13 1.00
N GLU A 86 6.36 32.12 0.28
CA GLU A 86 5.60 33.22 0.89
C GLU A 86 4.33 32.70 1.61
N ARG A 87 3.64 31.72 1.03
CA ARG A 87 2.49 31.07 1.64
C ARG A 87 2.88 30.21 2.86
N GLY A 88 4.12 29.71 2.91
CA GLY A 88 4.67 28.96 4.02
C GLY A 88 4.27 27.47 4.08
N HIS A 89 3.64 26.93 3.05
CA HIS A 89 3.31 25.51 2.87
C HIS A 89 3.03 25.21 1.39
N ILE A 90 3.17 23.93 1.01
CA ILE A 90 2.77 23.42 -0.29
C ILE A 90 1.35 22.85 -0.25
N VAL A 91 0.57 23.07 -1.29
CA VAL A 91 -0.78 22.51 -1.44
C VAL A 91 -0.75 21.35 -2.43
N VAL A 92 -1.11 20.16 -1.96
CA VAL A 92 -1.00 18.90 -2.71
C VAL A 92 -2.37 18.30 -2.93
N GLY A 93 -2.72 18.08 -4.22
CA GLY A 93 -3.92 17.37 -4.61
C GLY A 93 -3.74 15.85 -4.44
N VAL A 94 -4.66 15.19 -3.73
CA VAL A 94 -4.63 13.74 -3.53
C VAL A 94 -6.01 13.13 -3.65
N ASP A 95 -6.06 11.94 -4.24
CA ASP A 95 -7.27 11.10 -4.22
C ASP A 95 -7.25 10.25 -2.94
N GLN A 96 -8.14 10.56 -1.99
CA GLN A 96 -8.16 9.92 -0.67
C GLN A 96 -8.63 8.47 -0.67
N SER A 97 -9.00 7.92 -1.83
CA SER A 97 -9.53 6.56 -1.98
C SER A 97 -8.48 5.53 -2.43
N GLN A 98 -7.29 5.97 -2.79
CA GLN A 98 -6.26 5.11 -3.37
C GLN A 98 -5.44 4.39 -2.30
N ASN A 99 -5.82 3.14 -2.01
CA ASN A 99 -5.11 2.34 -1.01
C ASN A 99 -3.62 2.22 -1.33
N LEU A 100 -2.78 2.40 -0.30
CA LEU A 100 -1.31 2.43 -0.34
C LEU A 100 -0.68 3.62 -1.08
N LEU A 101 -1.40 4.32 -1.96
CA LEU A 101 -0.91 5.52 -2.65
C LEU A 101 -1.27 6.78 -1.88
N SER A 102 -2.55 7.07 -1.78
CA SER A 102 -3.07 8.19 -1.00
C SER A 102 -4.44 7.80 -0.43
N PHE A 103 -4.51 7.62 0.86
CA PHE A 103 -5.77 7.25 1.53
C PHE A 103 -5.86 7.91 2.90
N ARG A 104 -7.10 8.13 3.33
CA ARG A 104 -7.37 8.57 4.69
C ARG A 104 -7.57 7.37 5.59
N ASP A 105 -6.67 7.20 6.54
CA ASP A 105 -6.76 6.14 7.55
C ASP A 105 -8.04 6.33 8.40
N PRO A 106 -9.00 5.40 8.36
CA PRO A 106 -10.27 5.55 9.05
C PRO A 106 -10.14 5.53 10.58
N ALA A 107 -9.08 4.94 11.11
CA ALA A 107 -8.85 4.86 12.55
C ALA A 107 -8.26 6.16 13.12
N THR A 108 -7.41 6.84 12.36
CA THR A 108 -6.68 8.03 12.82
C THR A 108 -7.10 9.32 12.12
N GLY A 109 -7.83 9.24 11.01
CA GLY A 109 -8.18 10.37 10.16
C GLY A 109 -6.99 10.99 9.41
N LYS A 110 -5.80 10.41 9.53
CA LYS A 110 -4.59 10.94 8.89
C LYS A 110 -4.45 10.47 7.45
N MET A 111 -3.89 11.33 6.62
CA MET A 111 -3.48 10.94 5.26
C MET A 111 -2.22 10.08 5.33
N LYS A 112 -2.22 8.97 4.59
CA LYS A 112 -1.15 7.98 4.50
C LYS A 112 -1.00 7.48 3.06
N GLY A 113 0.19 6.97 2.75
CA GLY A 113 0.50 6.32 1.49
C GLY A 113 1.70 6.95 0.80
N PHE A 114 2.14 6.30 -0.28
CA PHE A 114 3.36 6.65 -1.00
C PHE A 114 3.37 8.11 -1.50
N GLU A 115 2.27 8.56 -2.10
CA GLU A 115 2.14 9.95 -2.61
C GLU A 115 2.17 10.97 -1.46
N VAL A 116 1.57 10.61 -0.31
CA VAL A 116 1.57 11.44 0.90
C VAL A 116 2.98 11.58 1.47
N ASP A 117 3.75 10.51 1.47
CA ASP A 117 5.13 10.52 1.94
C ASP A 117 6.03 11.31 0.96
N MET A 118 5.85 11.15 -0.35
CA MET A 118 6.54 11.99 -1.34
C MET A 118 6.24 13.48 -1.17
N ALA A 119 4.99 13.84 -0.93
CA ALA A 119 4.60 15.24 -0.69
C ALA A 119 5.30 15.81 0.56
N ARG A 120 5.47 15.01 1.59
CA ARG A 120 6.21 15.40 2.80
C ARG A 120 7.70 15.58 2.55
N GLU A 121 8.31 14.71 1.73
CA GLU A 121 9.72 14.88 1.32
C GLU A 121 9.91 16.16 0.51
N ILE A 122 8.99 16.48 -0.40
CA ILE A 122 9.02 17.75 -1.14
C ILE A 122 8.91 18.94 -0.18
N ALA A 123 8.03 18.88 0.82
CA ALA A 123 7.92 19.92 1.82
C ALA A 123 9.18 20.04 2.69
N GLN A 124 9.81 18.90 3.02
CA GLN A 124 11.10 18.87 3.70
C GLN A 124 12.19 19.57 2.89
N ASP A 125 12.24 19.33 1.59
CA ASP A 125 13.23 19.97 0.71
C ASP A 125 13.01 21.47 0.56
N ILE A 126 11.74 21.92 0.50
CA ILE A 126 11.41 23.33 0.32
C ILE A 126 11.54 24.13 1.63
N PHE A 127 11.06 23.59 2.74
CA PHE A 127 10.88 24.31 4.00
C PHE A 127 11.75 23.82 5.16
N GLY A 128 12.42 22.68 5.00
CA GLY A 128 13.08 21.99 6.11
C GLY A 128 12.10 21.35 7.11
N ASP A 129 10.80 21.28 6.78
CA ASP A 129 9.74 20.74 7.64
C ASP A 129 8.73 19.93 6.81
N PRO A 130 8.63 18.59 7.00
CA PRO A 130 7.73 17.73 6.24
C PRO A 130 6.24 17.95 6.57
N ASN A 131 5.93 18.75 7.59
CA ASN A 131 4.56 19.06 7.97
C ASN A 131 4.01 20.33 7.27
N LYS A 132 4.81 20.99 6.46
CA LYS A 132 4.41 22.16 5.67
C LYS A 132 3.68 21.75 4.39
N VAL A 133 2.72 20.82 4.52
CA VAL A 133 1.85 20.32 3.44
C VAL A 133 0.39 20.52 3.82
N ASP A 134 -0.38 21.09 2.89
CA ASP A 134 -1.85 21.08 2.93
C ASP A 134 -2.37 20.10 1.87
N PHE A 135 -3.01 19.02 2.33
CA PHE A 135 -3.58 18.01 1.44
C PHE A 135 -5.02 18.37 1.07
N ARG A 136 -5.27 18.55 -0.23
CA ARG A 136 -6.60 18.79 -0.78
C ARG A 136 -7.12 17.56 -1.51
N PHE A 137 -8.38 17.23 -1.30
CA PHE A 137 -9.03 16.18 -2.06
C PHE A 137 -9.30 16.65 -3.49
N VAL A 138 -8.74 15.92 -4.43
CA VAL A 138 -8.93 16.14 -5.87
C VAL A 138 -9.20 14.78 -6.52
N ASN A 139 -10.31 14.65 -7.24
CA ASN A 139 -10.54 13.45 -8.05
C ASN A 139 -9.52 13.38 -9.19
N SER A 140 -9.10 12.16 -9.55
CA SER A 140 -8.14 11.97 -10.65
C SER A 140 -8.59 12.62 -11.98
N GLY A 141 -9.89 12.68 -12.22
CA GLY A 141 -10.45 13.37 -13.41
C GLY A 141 -10.34 14.90 -13.39
N ASP A 142 -10.20 15.48 -12.20
CA ASP A 142 -10.17 16.93 -12.01
C ASP A 142 -8.74 17.45 -11.76
N ALA A 143 -7.74 16.57 -11.71
CA ALA A 143 -6.37 16.91 -11.35
C ALA A 143 -5.76 18.01 -12.24
N VAL A 144 -5.92 17.91 -13.56
CA VAL A 144 -5.42 18.90 -14.52
C VAL A 144 -6.07 20.26 -14.25
N TYR A 145 -7.39 20.28 -14.07
CA TYR A 145 -8.12 21.52 -13.79
C TYR A 145 -7.69 22.15 -12.46
N ALA A 146 -7.47 21.33 -11.43
CA ALA A 146 -7.03 21.83 -10.12
C ALA A 146 -5.63 22.47 -10.19
N LEU A 147 -4.73 21.93 -11.01
CA LEU A 147 -3.41 22.52 -11.28
C LEU A 147 -3.52 23.82 -12.11
N GLU A 148 -4.27 23.79 -13.21
CA GLU A 148 -4.43 24.96 -14.11
C GLU A 148 -5.16 26.13 -13.46
N SER A 149 -5.98 25.85 -12.45
CA SER A 149 -6.73 26.88 -11.68
C SER A 149 -6.07 27.26 -10.36
N ASP A 150 -4.82 26.89 -10.15
CA ASP A 150 -4.03 27.20 -8.94
C ASP A 150 -4.71 26.74 -7.62
N GLN A 151 -5.56 25.71 -7.69
CA GLN A 151 -6.16 25.13 -6.48
C GLN A 151 -5.16 24.26 -5.72
N VAL A 152 -4.22 23.67 -6.43
CA VAL A 152 -3.12 22.88 -5.88
C VAL A 152 -1.83 23.23 -6.62
N ASP A 153 -0.70 22.99 -5.97
CA ASP A 153 0.64 23.22 -6.55
C ASP A 153 1.15 21.98 -7.29
N ILE A 154 0.75 20.80 -6.80
CA ILE A 154 1.06 19.49 -7.37
C ILE A 154 -0.06 18.50 -7.10
#